data_7271f8011cedaad8ed811bb67f9509f6
#
_entry.id   7271f8011cedaad8ed811bb67f9509f6
#
_cell.length_a   1.000
_cell.length_b   1.000
_cell.length_c   1.000
_cell.angle_alpha   90.00
_cell.angle_beta   90.00
_cell.angle_gamma   90.00
#
_symmetry.space_group_name_H-M   'P 1'
#
loop_
_entity.id
_entity.type
_entity.pdbx_description
1 polymer ?
#
loop_
_entity_poly.entity_id
_entity_poly.type
_entity_poly.pdbx_seq_one_letter_code
_entity_poly.pdbx_strand_id
1 'polypeptide(L)'
;EQGYPVRALTRSTEKVQRLFDNRVEAVVGDIRQPETLPPAMTGVGYLICATGTTAFPSQRWEIELPEGSGGLAGVIGWGRILTDATYRQQHSRNNPHIVDALGVANLVAAAPADLKRFVFISSVGIQRQKQFPFSALNAFGVLEAKQQGEQAIQQSGLPYTIIRPGRLIDGPYTSYDLNTLIQAKTQGKRGVAIGQGDTLAGDASRIDVAAACVACLQNPAAENQIFELVNQGSRPAELDWNRLFASLN
;
A
#
# COMPACT_ATOMS: atom_id res chain seq x y z
N GLU A 1 12.05 15.69 1.05
CA GLU A 1 12.87 16.32 -0.02
C GLU A 1 12.06 17.32 -0.87
N GLN A 2 10.73 17.17 -0.94
CA GLN A 2 9.82 18.12 -1.60
C GLN A 2 9.29 19.23 -0.67
N GLY A 3 9.83 19.35 0.54
CA GLY A 3 9.47 20.40 1.49
C GLY A 3 8.17 20.19 2.27
N TYR A 4 7.51 19.05 2.12
CA TYR A 4 6.31 18.73 2.92
C TYR A 4 6.71 18.38 4.36
N PRO A 5 6.05 18.93 5.39
CA PRO A 5 6.11 18.37 6.73
C PRO A 5 5.44 16.99 6.71
N VAL A 6 6.14 15.97 7.21
CA VAL A 6 5.68 14.58 7.14
C VAL A 6 5.42 14.05 8.54
N ARG A 7 4.25 13.44 8.72
CA ARG A 7 3.87 12.67 9.90
C ARG A 7 3.74 11.20 9.54
N ALA A 8 4.37 10.32 10.30
CA ALA A 8 4.28 8.88 10.14
C ALA A 8 3.40 8.28 11.25
N LEU A 9 2.26 7.70 10.85
CA LEU A 9 1.51 6.80 11.73
C LEU A 9 2.29 5.49 11.87
N THR A 10 2.60 5.11 13.10
CA THR A 10 3.44 3.95 13.38
C THR A 10 3.01 3.24 14.66
N ARG A 11 3.24 1.94 14.74
CA ARG A 11 3.12 1.16 15.98
C ARG A 11 4.38 1.25 16.87
N SER A 12 5.49 1.80 16.33
CA SER A 12 6.76 1.97 17.06
C SER A 12 7.46 3.24 16.60
N THR A 13 7.63 4.17 17.52
CA THR A 13 8.35 5.45 17.31
C THR A 13 9.83 5.24 17.08
N GLU A 14 10.45 4.26 17.77
CA GLU A 14 11.87 3.94 17.62
C GLU A 14 12.22 3.55 16.19
N LYS A 15 11.29 2.86 15.50
CA LYS A 15 11.48 2.48 14.10
C LYS A 15 11.51 3.70 13.18
N VAL A 16 10.63 4.69 13.41
CA VAL A 16 10.59 5.93 12.64
C VAL A 16 11.84 6.76 12.89
N GLN A 17 12.21 6.95 14.16
CA GLN A 17 13.40 7.70 14.54
C GLN A 17 14.68 7.10 13.93
N ARG A 18 14.81 5.77 13.94
CA ARG A 18 15.96 5.09 13.34
C ARG A 18 16.05 5.27 11.82
N LEU A 19 14.90 5.38 11.13
CA LEU A 19 14.87 5.47 9.66
C LEU A 19 14.95 6.92 9.15
N PHE A 20 14.37 7.88 9.88
CA PHE A 20 14.14 9.23 9.38
C PHE A 20 14.67 10.36 10.29
N ASP A 21 15.32 10.01 11.39
CA ASP A 21 15.77 10.96 12.42
C ASP A 21 14.61 11.85 12.91
N ASN A 22 14.85 13.15 13.08
CA ASN A 22 13.87 14.15 13.48
C ASN A 22 13.14 14.83 12.30
N ARG A 23 13.36 14.37 11.07
CA ARG A 23 12.73 14.95 9.86
C ARG A 23 11.28 14.56 9.69
N VAL A 24 10.83 13.54 10.39
CA VAL A 24 9.48 12.99 10.30
C VAL A 24 8.88 12.93 11.71
N GLU A 25 7.72 13.55 11.90
CA GLU A 25 6.95 13.42 13.13
C GLU A 25 6.41 12.00 13.25
N ALA A 26 6.67 11.32 14.35
CA ALA A 26 6.13 9.99 14.62
C ALA A 26 4.93 10.08 15.56
N VAL A 27 3.77 9.56 15.11
CA VAL A 27 2.57 9.44 15.93
C VAL A 27 2.23 7.97 16.10
N VAL A 28 2.09 7.54 17.35
CA VAL A 28 1.72 6.15 17.66
C VAL A 28 0.25 5.92 17.34
N GLY A 29 -0.02 4.86 16.59
CA GLY A 29 -1.37 4.41 16.27
C GLY A 29 -1.33 3.19 15.35
N ASP A 30 -2.49 2.55 15.23
CA ASP A 30 -2.67 1.33 14.44
C ASP A 30 -3.96 1.45 13.63
N ILE A 31 -3.89 1.27 12.32
CA ILE A 31 -5.07 1.32 11.43
C ILE A 31 -6.14 0.29 11.79
N ARG A 32 -5.78 -0.75 12.52
CA ARG A 32 -6.69 -1.78 13.04
C ARG A 32 -7.49 -1.31 14.28
N GLN A 33 -7.06 -0.21 14.89
CA GLN A 33 -7.60 0.38 16.13
C GLN A 33 -8.02 1.83 15.84
N PRO A 34 -9.26 2.06 15.38
CA PRO A 34 -9.71 3.37 14.91
C PRO A 34 -9.59 4.47 15.97
N GLU A 35 -9.72 4.12 17.26
CA GLU A 35 -9.56 5.04 18.37
C GLU A 35 -8.16 5.66 18.50
N THR A 36 -7.15 5.04 17.87
CA THR A 36 -5.75 5.52 17.89
C THR A 36 -5.44 6.48 16.75
N LEU A 37 -6.34 6.67 15.78
CA LEU A 37 -6.08 7.41 14.55
C LEU A 37 -6.26 8.94 14.68
N PRO A 38 -7.21 9.50 15.47
CA PRO A 38 -7.47 10.92 15.48
C PRO A 38 -6.24 11.82 15.72
N PRO A 39 -5.30 11.49 16.64
CA PRO A 39 -4.11 12.31 16.83
C PRO A 39 -3.24 12.41 15.58
N ALA A 40 -3.17 11.34 14.79
CA ALA A 40 -2.38 11.31 13.55
C ALA A 40 -3.03 12.13 12.42
N MET A 41 -4.34 12.34 12.46
CA MET A 41 -5.10 13.02 11.41
C MET A 41 -5.26 14.53 11.63
N THR A 42 -4.91 15.04 12.81
CA THR A 42 -5.04 16.48 13.11
C THR A 42 -4.16 17.33 12.19
N GLY A 43 -4.78 18.25 11.42
CA GLY A 43 -4.09 19.16 10.50
C GLY A 43 -3.47 18.51 9.27
N VAL A 44 -3.88 17.28 8.94
CA VAL A 44 -3.39 16.56 7.75
C VAL A 44 -4.13 17.04 6.52
N GLY A 45 -3.40 17.58 5.55
CA GLY A 45 -3.96 17.97 4.25
C GLY A 45 -3.84 16.86 3.18
N TYR A 46 -2.91 15.95 3.33
CA TYR A 46 -2.66 14.83 2.40
C TYR A 46 -2.42 13.56 3.17
N LEU A 47 -3.02 12.45 2.74
CA LEU A 47 -2.83 11.14 3.35
C LEU A 47 -2.29 10.16 2.31
N ILE A 48 -1.17 9.50 2.60
CA ILE A 48 -0.64 8.41 1.78
C ILE A 48 -0.74 7.11 2.59
N CYS A 49 -1.62 6.21 2.16
CA CYS A 49 -1.75 4.89 2.73
C CYS A 49 -0.89 3.89 1.96
N ALA A 50 0.29 3.59 2.52
CA ALA A 50 1.23 2.59 2.00
C ALA A 50 1.23 1.30 2.84
N THR A 51 0.20 1.10 3.67
CA THR A 51 0.06 -0.11 4.48
C THR A 51 -0.39 -1.28 3.62
N GLY A 52 -0.06 -2.48 4.06
CA GLY A 52 -0.47 -3.71 3.41
C GLY A 52 0.20 -4.92 4.05
N THR A 53 -0.39 -6.07 3.85
CA THR A 53 0.15 -7.33 4.33
C THR A 53 0.62 -8.23 3.18
N THR A 54 1.17 -9.40 3.50
CA THR A 54 1.64 -10.37 2.51
C THR A 54 0.48 -11.17 1.93
N ALA A 55 0.60 -11.59 0.67
CA ALA A 55 -0.42 -12.40 0.00
C ALA A 55 -0.63 -13.78 0.65
N PHE A 56 0.40 -14.30 1.32
CA PHE A 56 0.38 -15.62 1.93
C PHE A 56 0.57 -15.52 3.44
N PRO A 57 -0.05 -16.44 4.23
CA PRO A 57 0.15 -16.54 5.66
C PRO A 57 1.64 -16.64 6.01
N SER A 58 2.06 -15.82 6.96
CA SER A 58 3.44 -15.72 7.42
C SER A 58 3.47 -15.20 8.86
N GLN A 59 4.65 -15.10 9.46
CA GLN A 59 4.81 -14.47 10.77
C GLN A 59 4.28 -13.02 10.81
N ARG A 60 4.28 -12.33 9.66
CA ARG A 60 3.74 -10.96 9.54
C ARG A 60 2.23 -10.88 9.76
N TRP A 61 1.50 -12.00 9.63
CA TRP A 61 0.07 -12.04 9.89
C TRP A 61 -0.26 -12.10 11.39
N GLU A 62 0.77 -12.16 12.26
CA GLU A 62 0.58 -12.23 13.71
C GLU A 62 -0.38 -13.39 14.05
N ILE A 63 -0.04 -14.61 13.57
CA ILE A 63 -0.86 -15.81 13.74
C ILE A 63 -0.69 -16.30 15.17
N GLU A 64 -1.81 -16.40 15.90
CA GLU A 64 -1.89 -16.92 17.26
C GLU A 64 -2.62 -18.26 17.25
N LEU A 65 -1.87 -19.32 17.40
CA LEU A 65 -2.46 -20.64 17.62
C LEU A 65 -2.81 -20.82 19.11
N PRO A 66 -3.84 -21.63 19.45
CA PRO A 66 -4.22 -21.87 20.85
C PRO A 66 -3.04 -22.35 21.70
N GLU A 67 -3.07 -22.04 23.00
CA GLU A 67 -2.06 -22.51 23.95
C GLU A 67 -1.94 -24.04 23.90
N GLY A 68 -0.71 -24.53 23.98
CA GLY A 68 -0.42 -25.97 23.86
C GLY A 68 -0.29 -26.47 22.41
N SER A 69 -0.33 -25.58 21.39
CA SER A 69 -0.13 -25.94 19.98
C SER A 69 1.33 -26.30 19.64
N GLY A 70 2.05 -27.03 20.50
CA GLY A 70 3.34 -27.63 20.19
C GLY A 70 3.20 -28.96 19.43
N GLY A 71 4.24 -29.37 18.71
CA GLY A 71 4.26 -30.66 18.02
C GLY A 71 3.13 -30.85 17.00
N LEU A 72 2.41 -31.98 17.07
CA LEU A 72 1.35 -32.35 16.14
C LEU A 72 0.17 -31.35 16.15
N ALA A 73 -0.19 -30.82 17.32
CA ALA A 73 -1.27 -29.83 17.42
C ALA A 73 -0.94 -28.52 16.66
N GLY A 74 0.33 -28.10 16.66
CA GLY A 74 0.79 -26.97 15.86
C GLY A 74 0.69 -27.23 14.36
N VAL A 75 1.05 -28.44 13.92
CA VAL A 75 0.91 -28.84 12.49
C VAL A 75 -0.56 -28.78 12.06
N ILE A 76 -1.48 -29.29 12.90
CA ILE A 76 -2.92 -29.25 12.63
C ILE A 76 -3.42 -27.80 12.61
N GLY A 77 -2.99 -26.96 13.56
CA GLY A 77 -3.32 -25.54 13.60
C GLY A 77 -2.91 -24.80 12.33
N TRP A 78 -1.68 -25.00 11.88
CA TRP A 78 -1.20 -24.44 10.61
C TRP A 78 -1.95 -25.00 9.40
N GLY A 79 -2.28 -26.31 9.39
CA GLY A 79 -3.12 -26.90 8.37
C GLY A 79 -4.47 -26.17 8.25
N ARG A 80 -5.10 -25.86 9.39
CA ARG A 80 -6.36 -25.09 9.42
C ARG A 80 -6.16 -23.64 8.98
N ILE A 81 -5.07 -22.96 9.32
CA ILE A 81 -4.76 -21.63 8.80
C ILE A 81 -4.73 -21.62 7.26
N LEU A 82 -4.22 -22.69 6.65
CA LEU A 82 -4.13 -22.78 5.18
C LEU A 82 -5.46 -23.14 4.52
N THR A 83 -6.29 -23.98 5.14
CA THR A 83 -7.47 -24.58 4.50
C THR A 83 -8.81 -23.98 4.96
N ASP A 84 -8.90 -23.42 6.15
CA ASP A 84 -10.13 -22.89 6.75
C ASP A 84 -10.06 -21.36 6.88
N ALA A 85 -10.83 -20.65 6.05
CA ALA A 85 -10.85 -19.19 6.00
C ALA A 85 -11.35 -18.58 7.32
N THR A 86 -12.36 -19.18 7.96
CA THR A 86 -12.93 -18.70 9.21
C THR A 86 -11.92 -18.83 10.35
N TYR A 87 -11.31 -20.02 10.47
CA TYR A 87 -10.26 -20.26 11.46
C TYR A 87 -9.08 -19.30 11.27
N ARG A 88 -8.64 -19.10 10.03
CA ARG A 88 -7.59 -18.16 9.68
C ARG A 88 -7.91 -16.73 10.11
N GLN A 89 -9.12 -16.24 9.85
CA GLN A 89 -9.55 -14.90 10.26
C GLN A 89 -9.55 -14.72 11.77
N GLN A 90 -10.01 -15.72 12.51
CA GLN A 90 -10.06 -15.68 13.98
C GLN A 90 -8.67 -15.72 14.65
N HIS A 91 -7.69 -16.37 14.00
CA HIS A 91 -6.36 -16.62 14.58
C HIS A 91 -5.24 -15.79 13.93
N SER A 92 -5.56 -14.81 13.08
CA SER A 92 -4.55 -13.92 12.48
C SER A 92 -4.94 -12.47 12.67
N ARG A 93 -4.16 -11.72 13.48
CA ARG A 93 -4.45 -10.32 13.82
C ARG A 93 -4.05 -9.32 12.74
N ASN A 94 -3.27 -9.75 11.75
CA ASN A 94 -2.69 -8.88 10.73
C ASN A 94 -2.87 -9.47 9.31
N ASN A 95 -4.03 -10.07 9.05
CA ASN A 95 -4.38 -10.64 7.76
C ASN A 95 -4.85 -9.55 6.76
N PRO A 96 -4.99 -9.86 5.45
CA PRO A 96 -5.42 -8.90 4.44
C PRO A 96 -6.75 -8.21 4.76
N HIS A 97 -7.74 -8.93 5.22
CA HIS A 97 -9.04 -8.34 5.53
C HIS A 97 -8.95 -7.27 6.64
N ILE A 98 -8.18 -7.56 7.69
CA ILE A 98 -8.02 -6.61 8.81
C ILE A 98 -7.19 -5.39 8.40
N VAL A 99 -6.14 -5.57 7.61
CA VAL A 99 -5.21 -4.48 7.26
C VAL A 99 -5.63 -3.75 6.00
N ASP A 100 -5.85 -4.49 4.90
CA ASP A 100 -6.05 -3.90 3.57
C ASP A 100 -7.51 -3.51 3.31
N ALA A 101 -8.48 -4.08 4.05
CA ALA A 101 -9.89 -3.68 3.96
C ALA A 101 -10.31 -2.80 5.16
N LEU A 102 -10.44 -3.40 6.35
CA LEU A 102 -10.94 -2.68 7.54
C LEU A 102 -10.00 -1.55 7.97
N GLY A 103 -8.68 -1.77 7.95
CA GLY A 103 -7.71 -0.74 8.30
C GLY A 103 -7.77 0.47 7.37
N VAL A 104 -7.99 0.25 6.06
CA VAL A 104 -8.18 1.35 5.10
C VAL A 104 -9.52 2.07 5.36
N ALA A 105 -10.59 1.34 5.63
CA ALA A 105 -11.88 1.94 5.99
C ALA A 105 -11.79 2.79 7.26
N ASN A 106 -11.04 2.35 8.27
CA ASN A 106 -10.77 3.12 9.48
C ASN A 106 -10.00 4.42 9.19
N LEU A 107 -9.01 4.37 8.28
CA LEU A 107 -8.30 5.58 7.85
C LEU A 107 -9.23 6.55 7.11
N VAL A 108 -10.13 6.05 6.27
CA VAL A 108 -11.15 6.86 5.59
C VAL A 108 -12.07 7.53 6.62
N ALA A 109 -12.56 6.79 7.59
CA ALA A 109 -13.43 7.32 8.64
C ALA A 109 -12.74 8.35 9.54
N ALA A 110 -11.44 8.23 9.76
CA ALA A 110 -10.66 9.16 10.57
C ALA A 110 -10.12 10.36 9.78
N ALA A 111 -10.17 10.33 8.45
CA ALA A 111 -9.61 11.38 7.59
C ALA A 111 -10.36 12.71 7.79
N PRO A 112 -9.67 13.88 7.80
CA PRO A 112 -10.31 15.17 7.84
C PRO A 112 -11.25 15.39 6.65
N ALA A 113 -12.40 16.05 6.88
CA ALA A 113 -13.37 16.34 5.83
C ALA A 113 -12.83 17.29 4.74
N ASP A 114 -11.83 18.08 5.07
CA ASP A 114 -11.11 18.99 4.15
C ASP A 114 -9.81 18.41 3.59
N LEU A 115 -9.64 17.06 3.68
CA LEU A 115 -8.49 16.36 3.10
C LEU A 115 -8.38 16.67 1.61
N LYS A 116 -7.22 17.12 1.18
CA LYS A 116 -6.98 17.51 -0.22
C LYS A 116 -6.70 16.32 -1.13
N ARG A 117 -6.14 15.23 -0.60
CA ARG A 117 -5.89 14.00 -1.36
C ARG A 117 -5.64 12.81 -0.45
N PHE A 118 -6.34 11.71 -0.72
CA PHE A 118 -6.06 10.38 -0.18
C PHE A 118 -5.35 9.55 -1.26
N VAL A 119 -4.06 9.26 -1.10
CA VAL A 119 -3.33 8.38 -2.01
C VAL A 119 -3.25 6.98 -1.41
N PHE A 120 -3.72 5.98 -2.16
CA PHE A 120 -3.70 4.57 -1.72
C PHE A 120 -2.84 3.70 -2.62
N ILE A 121 -1.93 2.93 -2.03
CA ILE A 121 -1.14 1.92 -2.74
C ILE A 121 -1.87 0.58 -2.69
N SER A 122 -2.49 0.25 -3.81
CA SER A 122 -3.22 -0.99 -4.04
C SER A 122 -2.35 -2.04 -4.77
N SER A 123 -2.85 -2.72 -5.77
CA SER A 123 -2.13 -3.74 -6.55
C SER A 123 -2.75 -3.91 -7.94
N VAL A 124 -1.94 -4.24 -8.95
CA VAL A 124 -2.45 -4.83 -10.20
C VAL A 124 -3.12 -6.18 -9.91
N GLY A 125 -4.00 -6.61 -10.81
CA GLY A 125 -4.66 -7.91 -10.75
C GLY A 125 -6.00 -7.93 -10.01
N ILE A 126 -6.46 -6.80 -9.45
CA ILE A 126 -7.74 -6.73 -8.73
C ILE A 126 -8.92 -7.09 -9.63
N GLN A 127 -8.96 -6.58 -10.86
CA GLN A 127 -10.03 -6.94 -11.81
C GLN A 127 -9.82 -8.32 -12.43
N ARG A 128 -8.61 -8.86 -12.35
CA ARG A 128 -8.22 -10.18 -12.86
C ARG A 128 -8.02 -11.22 -11.75
N GLN A 129 -8.51 -10.97 -10.52
CA GLN A 129 -8.26 -11.81 -9.34
C GLN A 129 -8.73 -13.28 -9.50
N LYS A 130 -9.65 -13.56 -10.46
CA LYS A 130 -10.10 -14.93 -10.80
C LYS A 130 -9.26 -15.59 -11.89
N GLN A 131 -8.34 -14.86 -12.52
CA GLN A 131 -7.48 -15.35 -13.61
C GLN A 131 -6.09 -15.68 -13.09
N PHE A 132 -5.48 -16.76 -13.58
CA PHE A 132 -4.07 -17.05 -13.30
C PHE A 132 -3.16 -15.96 -13.93
N PRO A 133 -2.11 -15.49 -13.24
CA PRO A 133 -1.58 -15.92 -11.92
C PRO A 133 -2.24 -15.22 -10.71
N PHE A 134 -3.13 -14.27 -10.92
CA PHE A 134 -3.72 -13.47 -9.84
C PHE A 134 -4.64 -14.28 -8.92
N SER A 135 -5.30 -15.32 -9.45
CA SER A 135 -6.10 -16.25 -8.63
C SER A 135 -5.26 -16.97 -7.59
N ALA A 136 -4.03 -17.38 -7.95
CA ALA A 136 -3.09 -17.96 -7.00
C ALA A 136 -2.61 -16.92 -5.97
N LEU A 137 -2.31 -15.69 -6.41
CA LEU A 137 -1.94 -14.60 -5.50
C LEU A 137 -3.07 -14.26 -4.53
N ASN A 138 -4.32 -14.35 -4.98
CA ASN A 138 -5.52 -14.05 -4.18
C ASN A 138 -6.03 -15.27 -3.37
N ALA A 139 -5.31 -16.37 -3.32
CA ALA A 139 -5.74 -17.58 -2.60
C ALA A 139 -6.11 -17.34 -1.12
N PHE A 140 -5.56 -16.30 -0.52
CA PHE A 140 -5.82 -15.88 0.86
C PHE A 140 -6.48 -14.48 0.94
N GLY A 141 -7.09 -14.00 -0.15
CA GLY A 141 -7.97 -12.83 -0.17
C GLY A 141 -7.26 -11.47 -0.19
N VAL A 142 -5.97 -11.40 -0.55
CA VAL A 142 -5.22 -10.11 -0.53
C VAL A 142 -5.75 -9.11 -1.57
N LEU A 143 -6.08 -9.56 -2.79
CA LEU A 143 -6.60 -8.67 -3.82
C LEU A 143 -8.06 -8.27 -3.53
N GLU A 144 -8.85 -9.19 -2.98
CA GLU A 144 -10.22 -8.90 -2.53
C GLU A 144 -10.23 -7.86 -1.40
N ALA A 145 -9.35 -8.00 -0.41
CA ALA A 145 -9.23 -7.04 0.68
C ALA A 145 -8.79 -5.66 0.19
N LYS A 146 -7.84 -5.59 -0.75
CA LYS A 146 -7.45 -4.33 -1.38
C LYS A 146 -8.59 -3.70 -2.17
N GLN A 147 -9.39 -4.51 -2.89
CA GLN A 147 -10.57 -4.02 -3.59
C GLN A 147 -11.59 -3.41 -2.62
N GLN A 148 -11.82 -4.03 -1.47
CA GLN A 148 -12.69 -3.47 -0.42
C GLN A 148 -12.15 -2.13 0.10
N GLY A 149 -10.82 -2.01 0.31
CA GLY A 149 -10.17 -0.75 0.67
C GLY A 149 -10.34 0.33 -0.41
N GLU A 150 -10.17 -0.01 -1.68
CA GLU A 150 -10.45 0.90 -2.80
C GLU A 150 -11.90 1.39 -2.80
N GLN A 151 -12.86 0.48 -2.60
CA GLN A 151 -14.28 0.80 -2.55
C GLN A 151 -14.61 1.74 -1.38
N ALA A 152 -14.02 1.51 -0.20
CA ALA A 152 -14.20 2.40 0.94
C ALA A 152 -13.73 3.83 0.63
N ILE A 153 -12.59 3.99 -0.05
CA ILE A 153 -12.07 5.29 -0.47
C ILE A 153 -12.99 5.93 -1.51
N GLN A 154 -13.39 5.20 -2.55
CA GLN A 154 -14.25 5.72 -3.62
C GLN A 154 -15.63 6.19 -3.12
N GLN A 155 -16.17 5.50 -2.12
CA GLN A 155 -17.48 5.80 -1.53
C GLN A 155 -17.42 6.92 -0.48
N SER A 156 -16.23 7.33 -0.05
CA SER A 156 -16.05 8.31 1.03
C SER A 156 -16.39 9.76 0.64
N GLY A 157 -16.37 10.07 -0.65
CA GLY A 157 -16.47 11.44 -1.16
C GLY A 157 -15.18 12.27 -1.01
N LEU A 158 -14.11 11.72 -0.44
CA LEU A 158 -12.80 12.39 -0.34
C LEU A 158 -12.10 12.40 -1.71
N PRO A 159 -11.36 13.48 -2.05
CA PRO A 159 -10.50 13.46 -3.23
C PRO A 159 -9.43 12.37 -3.10
N TYR A 160 -9.31 11.49 -4.09
CA TYR A 160 -8.39 10.34 -3.99
C TYR A 160 -7.53 10.13 -5.23
N THR A 161 -6.49 9.33 -5.07
CA THR A 161 -5.74 8.67 -6.13
C THR A 161 -5.38 7.25 -5.68
N ILE A 162 -5.74 6.25 -6.48
CA ILE A 162 -5.43 4.85 -6.20
C ILE A 162 -4.38 4.38 -7.19
N ILE A 163 -3.22 4.00 -6.68
CA ILE A 163 -2.10 3.47 -7.47
C ILE A 163 -2.09 1.96 -7.33
N ARG A 164 -2.13 1.24 -8.43
CA ARG A 164 -2.02 -0.22 -8.51
C ARG A 164 -0.63 -0.58 -9.07
N PRO A 165 0.41 -0.68 -8.23
CA PRO A 165 1.73 -1.06 -8.72
C PRO A 165 1.76 -2.51 -9.16
N GLY A 166 2.65 -2.81 -10.11
CA GLY A 166 3.09 -4.15 -10.41
C GLY A 166 3.86 -4.78 -9.25
N ARG A 167 4.51 -5.92 -9.49
CA ARG A 167 5.32 -6.59 -8.46
C ARG A 167 6.44 -5.67 -7.97
N LEU A 168 6.44 -5.34 -6.68
CA LEU A 168 7.47 -4.50 -6.08
C LEU A 168 8.80 -5.26 -5.96
N ILE A 169 9.84 -4.79 -6.63
CA ILE A 169 11.09 -5.54 -6.87
C ILE A 169 12.30 -5.10 -6.06
N ASP A 170 12.19 -4.03 -5.30
CA ASP A 170 13.32 -3.38 -4.62
C ASP A 170 12.93 -2.74 -3.29
N GLY A 171 13.90 -2.08 -2.64
CA GLY A 171 13.71 -1.35 -1.39
C GLY A 171 13.94 -2.19 -0.13
N PRO A 172 13.73 -1.62 1.04
CA PRO A 172 13.23 -0.27 1.29
C PRO A 172 14.29 0.83 1.02
N TYR A 173 13.83 2.00 0.59
CA TYR A 173 14.66 3.19 0.39
C TYR A 173 14.27 4.29 1.36
N THR A 174 15.26 5.12 1.74
CA THR A 174 15.07 6.25 2.68
C THR A 174 15.21 7.62 2.01
N SER A 175 15.61 7.65 0.74
CA SER A 175 15.73 8.88 -0.06
C SER A 175 15.38 8.63 -1.53
N TYR A 176 15.07 9.72 -2.23
CA TYR A 176 14.88 9.74 -3.68
C TYR A 176 15.97 10.61 -4.28
N ASP A 177 17.14 10.04 -4.46
CA ASP A 177 18.29 10.67 -5.10
C ASP A 177 18.86 9.75 -6.20
N LEU A 178 19.83 10.29 -6.96
CA LEU A 178 20.45 9.56 -8.05
C LEU A 178 21.14 8.27 -7.58
N ASN A 179 21.77 8.28 -6.41
CA ASN A 179 22.45 7.10 -5.89
C ASN A 179 21.46 5.99 -5.54
N THR A 180 20.35 6.34 -4.88
CA THR A 180 19.26 5.40 -4.55
C THR A 180 18.63 4.85 -5.82
N LEU A 181 18.41 5.68 -6.83
CA LEU A 181 17.84 5.27 -8.12
C LEU A 181 18.78 4.30 -8.86
N ILE A 182 20.09 4.53 -8.85
CA ILE A 182 21.09 3.63 -9.46
C ILE A 182 21.15 2.28 -8.74
N GLN A 183 20.98 2.27 -7.41
CA GLN A 183 20.98 1.04 -6.61
C GLN A 183 19.67 0.23 -6.76
N ALA A 184 18.60 0.81 -7.28
CA ALA A 184 17.37 0.10 -7.56
C ALA A 184 17.61 -1.01 -8.60
N LYS A 185 16.81 -2.10 -8.56
CA LYS A 185 16.90 -3.18 -9.55
C LYS A 185 16.72 -2.71 -10.99
N THR A 186 15.99 -1.62 -11.18
CA THR A 186 15.86 -0.95 -12.47
C THR A 186 17.11 -0.20 -12.88
N GLN A 187 18.04 0.02 -11.97
CA GLN A 187 19.26 0.84 -12.14
C GLN A 187 18.98 2.23 -12.72
N GLY A 188 17.78 2.77 -12.48
CA GLY A 188 17.36 4.03 -13.07
C GLY A 188 17.19 4.00 -14.60
N LYS A 189 17.24 2.82 -15.24
CA LYS A 189 17.21 2.70 -16.71
C LYS A 189 15.83 2.43 -17.29
N ARG A 190 14.89 1.95 -16.45
CA ARG A 190 13.52 1.67 -16.90
C ARG A 190 12.63 2.87 -16.68
N GLY A 191 11.84 3.18 -17.70
CA GLY A 191 10.79 4.19 -17.63
C GLY A 191 9.64 3.76 -16.74
N VAL A 192 8.71 4.69 -16.51
CA VAL A 192 7.44 4.44 -15.84
C VAL A 192 6.34 4.45 -16.88
N ALA A 193 5.50 3.44 -16.86
CA ALA A 193 4.24 3.40 -17.61
C ALA A 193 3.09 3.33 -16.62
N ILE A 194 2.04 4.09 -16.90
CA ILE A 194 0.78 4.03 -16.18
C ILE A 194 -0.34 3.66 -17.15
N GLY A 195 -1.41 3.07 -16.63
CA GLY A 195 -2.56 2.63 -17.44
C GLY A 195 -3.80 2.41 -16.59
N GLN A 196 -4.92 2.15 -17.23
CA GLN A 196 -6.20 1.87 -16.60
C GLN A 196 -6.78 0.55 -17.10
N GLY A 197 -7.80 0.03 -16.38
CA GLY A 197 -8.49 -1.20 -16.76
C GLY A 197 -7.80 -2.48 -16.32
N ASP A 198 -6.81 -2.38 -15.44
CA ASP A 198 -6.02 -3.51 -14.92
C ASP A 198 -5.37 -4.34 -16.05
N THR A 199 -4.85 -3.65 -17.07
CA THR A 199 -4.26 -4.25 -18.28
C THR A 199 -2.74 -4.42 -18.19
N LEU A 200 -2.07 -3.58 -17.39
CA LEU A 200 -0.64 -3.64 -17.24
C LEU A 200 -0.23 -4.82 -16.34
N ALA A 201 0.93 -5.38 -16.65
CA ALA A 201 1.58 -6.41 -15.84
C ALA A 201 3.09 -6.18 -15.89
N GLY A 202 3.77 -6.54 -14.81
CA GLY A 202 5.23 -6.40 -14.72
C GLY A 202 5.70 -5.99 -13.34
N ASP A 203 6.91 -5.50 -13.30
CA ASP A 203 7.57 -5.06 -12.07
C ASP A 203 7.38 -3.55 -11.87
N ALA A 204 7.38 -3.12 -10.60
CA ALA A 204 7.40 -1.71 -10.22
C ALA A 204 8.48 -1.46 -9.17
N SER A 205 9.31 -0.44 -9.37
CA SER A 205 10.26 0.03 -8.37
C SER A 205 9.53 0.82 -7.29
N ARG A 206 9.83 0.53 -6.03
CA ARG A 206 9.26 1.29 -4.91
C ARG A 206 9.59 2.77 -4.96
N ILE A 207 10.74 3.12 -5.55
CA ILE A 207 11.14 4.52 -5.68
C ILE A 207 10.22 5.26 -6.68
N ASP A 208 9.85 4.61 -7.78
CA ASP A 208 8.94 5.19 -8.77
C ASP A 208 7.50 5.25 -8.24
N VAL A 209 7.08 4.24 -7.47
CA VAL A 209 5.77 4.28 -6.78
C VAL A 209 5.72 5.42 -5.76
N ALA A 210 6.79 5.63 -4.98
CA ALA A 210 6.87 6.74 -4.03
C ALA A 210 6.86 8.10 -4.74
N ALA A 211 7.58 8.23 -5.87
CA ALA A 211 7.55 9.44 -6.70
C ALA A 211 6.14 9.71 -7.25
N ALA A 212 5.44 8.68 -7.73
CA ALA A 212 4.05 8.80 -8.16
C ALA A 212 3.13 9.27 -7.04
N CYS A 213 3.27 8.71 -5.83
CA CYS A 213 2.48 9.16 -4.67
C CYS A 213 2.64 10.66 -4.40
N VAL A 214 3.88 11.17 -4.45
CA VAL A 214 4.14 12.60 -4.23
C VAL A 214 3.62 13.44 -5.40
N ALA A 215 3.83 12.99 -6.64
CA ALA A 215 3.35 13.69 -7.83
C ALA A 215 1.81 13.80 -7.89
N CYS A 216 1.09 12.84 -7.32
CA CYS A 216 -0.37 12.84 -7.23
C CYS A 216 -0.94 13.92 -6.28
N LEU A 217 -0.19 14.38 -5.28
CA LEU A 217 -0.75 15.15 -4.16
C LEU A 217 -1.43 16.44 -4.62
N GLN A 218 -0.81 17.16 -5.56
CA GLN A 218 -1.30 18.46 -6.04
C GLN A 218 -1.70 18.46 -7.51
N ASN A 219 -1.59 17.32 -8.20
CA ASN A 219 -1.91 17.26 -9.63
C ASN A 219 -3.41 17.04 -9.84
N PRO A 220 -4.12 17.97 -10.49
CA PRO A 220 -5.55 17.82 -10.74
C PRO A 220 -5.89 16.63 -11.66
N ALA A 221 -5.02 16.30 -12.62
CA ALA A 221 -5.25 15.19 -13.54
C ALA A 221 -5.15 13.81 -12.85
N ALA A 222 -4.56 13.74 -11.63
CA ALA A 222 -4.52 12.55 -10.83
C ALA A 222 -5.70 12.41 -9.84
N GLU A 223 -6.59 13.44 -9.78
CA GLU A 223 -7.71 13.41 -8.85
C GLU A 223 -8.78 12.41 -9.29
N ASN A 224 -9.24 11.61 -8.32
CA ASN A 224 -10.24 10.56 -8.52
C ASN A 224 -9.84 9.53 -9.59
N GLN A 225 -8.52 9.36 -9.79
CA GLN A 225 -7.98 8.39 -10.74
C GLN A 225 -7.58 7.08 -10.05
N ILE A 226 -7.76 5.98 -10.77
CA ILE A 226 -7.25 4.65 -10.44
C ILE A 226 -6.39 4.19 -11.60
N PHE A 227 -5.12 3.93 -11.37
CA PHE A 227 -4.21 3.52 -12.43
C PHE A 227 -3.18 2.48 -11.97
N GLU A 228 -2.77 1.64 -12.90
CA GLU A 228 -1.63 0.75 -12.74
C GLU A 228 -0.33 1.53 -12.94
N LEU A 229 0.74 1.06 -12.28
CA LEU A 229 2.09 1.57 -12.46
C LEU A 229 3.09 0.40 -12.60
N VAL A 230 3.83 0.38 -13.71
CA VAL A 230 4.90 -0.59 -13.95
C VAL A 230 6.14 0.09 -14.52
N ASN A 231 7.31 -0.54 -14.35
CA ASN A 231 8.53 -0.10 -15.01
C ASN A 231 8.73 -0.85 -16.32
N GLN A 232 8.62 -0.13 -17.42
CA GLN A 232 8.85 -0.66 -18.78
C GLN A 232 9.47 0.39 -19.70
N GLY A 233 10.07 -0.08 -20.79
CA GLY A 233 10.75 0.78 -21.75
C GLY A 233 12.01 1.45 -21.19
N SER A 234 12.58 2.35 -21.96
CA SER A 234 13.73 3.15 -21.56
C SER A 234 13.30 4.34 -20.71
N ARG A 235 14.05 4.66 -19.66
CA ARG A 235 13.78 5.83 -18.83
C ARG A 235 14.15 7.11 -19.56
N PRO A 236 13.25 8.08 -19.68
CA PRO A 236 13.59 9.41 -20.16
C PRO A 236 14.51 10.13 -19.16
N ALA A 237 15.25 11.15 -19.62
CA ALA A 237 16.11 11.95 -18.75
C ALA A 237 15.34 12.55 -17.58
N GLU A 238 14.09 12.95 -17.81
CA GLU A 238 13.16 13.45 -16.80
C GLU A 238 11.79 12.79 -16.96
N LEU A 239 11.19 12.37 -15.84
CA LEU A 239 9.83 11.81 -15.82
C LEU A 239 8.83 12.96 -15.73
N ASP A 240 8.06 13.14 -16.79
CA ASP A 240 6.97 14.11 -16.83
C ASP A 240 5.67 13.50 -16.28
N TRP A 241 5.44 13.66 -14.99
CA TRP A 241 4.23 13.19 -14.31
C TRP A 241 2.95 13.88 -14.82
N ASN A 242 3.03 15.14 -15.24
CA ASN A 242 1.86 15.84 -15.79
C ASN A 242 1.39 15.17 -17.09
N ARG A 243 2.34 14.84 -17.97
CA ARG A 243 2.03 14.12 -19.21
C ARG A 243 1.51 12.69 -18.92
N LEU A 244 2.10 11.99 -17.96
CA LEU A 244 1.63 10.66 -17.57
C LEU A 244 0.18 10.71 -17.07
N PHE A 245 -0.15 11.60 -16.12
CA PHE A 245 -1.51 11.71 -15.60
C PHE A 245 -2.51 12.23 -16.62
N ALA A 246 -2.11 13.13 -17.51
CA ALA A 246 -2.97 13.59 -18.62
C ALA A 246 -3.37 12.47 -19.58
N SER A 247 -2.60 11.37 -19.65
CA SER A 247 -2.93 10.21 -20.47
C SER A 247 -3.98 9.27 -19.87
N LEU A 248 -4.42 9.53 -18.63
CA LEU A 248 -5.47 8.75 -17.94
C LEU A 248 -6.89 9.26 -18.23
N ASN A 249 -7.02 10.43 -18.89
CA ASN A 249 -8.30 11.10 -19.20
C ASN A 249 -8.66 10.93 -20.67
#